data_dae929e43c5a30a6b7bea24f0e099705
#
_entry.id   dae929e43c5a30a6b7bea24f0e099705
#
_cell.length_a   1.000
_cell.length_b   1.000
_cell.length_c   1.000
_cell.angle_alpha   90.00
_cell.angle_beta   90.00
_cell.angle_gamma   90.00
#
_symmetry.space_group_name_H-M   'P 1'
#
loop_
_entity.id
_entity.type
_entity.pdbx_description
1 polymer ?
#
loop_
_entity_poly.entity_id
_entity_poly.type
_entity_poly.pdbx_seq_one_letter_code
_entity_poly.pdbx_strand_id
1 'polypeptide(L)'
;MRFRPIAFALALVGSALLIPTIASVVQAATTSYEAENAARSQGVVESNHAGFTGSGFVNYDNVTGSSVTFTVNVGASGNASLAFRFANGTTVNRPMTIAVDGTTVATPQFAGTGAWTTWNTSTVNTNLSSGSHTIKATATTANGGPNLDSLTVTDSGGGGGAPTAAELLAKVTSCSQISNGTYKTDTELARTIPVCGKNGAVFWKADMDIDCDGLRTTQCNEQTDPWFQPDTAFHTSTDQPLNAAQLPYVVVPSPSSTWDYRNFQIAGGGVVAVIYNNQVKYAVVGDTGPTDIIGEASYASAVTLGINPNPANGGTDGPVTYIVFKNSTINPIEDQSLATTRGQELARTFINTN
;
A
#
# COMPACT_ATOMS: atom_id res chain seq x y z
N MET A 1 -46.87 60.77 -28.59
CA MET A 1 -46.62 59.35 -28.90
C MET A 1 -45.69 58.81 -27.81
N ARG A 2 -46.22 57.94 -26.94
CA ARG A 2 -45.41 57.33 -25.86
C ARG A 2 -45.05 55.91 -26.30
N PHE A 3 -43.74 55.60 -26.45
CA PHE A 3 -43.23 54.27 -26.68
C PHE A 3 -43.10 53.51 -25.35
N ARG A 4 -43.72 52.35 -25.25
CA ARG A 4 -43.55 51.35 -24.18
C ARG A 4 -42.41 50.42 -24.58
N PRO A 5 -41.47 50.08 -23.66
CA PRO A 5 -40.49 49.00 -23.96
C PRO A 5 -41.12 47.63 -23.67
N ILE A 6 -40.95 46.72 -24.61
CA ILE A 6 -41.30 45.29 -24.53
C ILE A 6 -40.15 44.62 -23.76
N ALA A 7 -40.45 44.04 -22.59
CA ALA A 7 -39.48 43.18 -21.87
C ALA A 7 -39.50 41.78 -22.43
N PHE A 8 -38.37 41.34 -22.99
CA PHE A 8 -38.15 39.91 -23.33
C PHE A 8 -37.70 39.15 -22.09
N ALA A 9 -38.50 38.25 -21.61
CA ALA A 9 -38.12 37.26 -20.59
C ALA A 9 -37.35 36.12 -21.27
N LEU A 10 -36.05 36.03 -20.97
CA LEU A 10 -35.21 34.89 -21.39
C LEU A 10 -35.42 33.77 -20.39
N ALA A 11 -36.10 32.70 -20.80
CA ALA A 11 -36.21 31.47 -20.00
C ALA A 11 -34.91 30.67 -20.13
N LEU A 12 -34.09 30.64 -19.08
CA LEU A 12 -32.97 29.71 -18.95
C LEU A 12 -33.54 28.32 -18.67
N VAL A 13 -33.48 27.45 -19.66
CA VAL A 13 -33.68 26.00 -19.50
C VAL A 13 -32.34 25.43 -18.97
N GLY A 14 -32.30 25.20 -17.67
CA GLY A 14 -31.19 24.52 -17.03
C GLY A 14 -31.21 23.02 -17.36
N SER A 15 -30.39 22.58 -18.30
CA SER A 15 -30.15 21.16 -18.53
C SER A 15 -29.29 20.61 -17.36
N ALA A 16 -29.93 19.88 -16.45
CA ALA A 16 -29.24 19.09 -15.45
C ALA A 16 -28.48 17.96 -16.16
N LEU A 17 -27.14 18.08 -16.28
CA LEU A 17 -26.30 16.96 -16.66
C LEU A 17 -26.35 15.93 -15.51
N LEU A 18 -27.07 14.83 -15.74
CA LEU A 18 -26.93 13.61 -14.94
C LEU A 18 -25.55 13.02 -15.25
N ILE A 19 -24.58 13.27 -14.36
CA ILE A 19 -23.30 12.56 -14.36
C ILE A 19 -23.60 11.16 -13.84
N PRO A 20 -23.41 10.08 -14.63
CA PRO A 20 -23.59 8.75 -14.12
C PRO A 20 -22.53 8.50 -13.04
N THR A 21 -22.94 8.24 -11.81
CA THR A 21 -22.08 7.71 -10.77
C THR A 21 -21.68 6.30 -11.20
N ILE A 22 -20.48 6.16 -11.76
CA ILE A 22 -19.88 4.86 -11.98
C ILE A 22 -19.56 4.30 -10.60
N ALA A 23 -20.41 3.41 -10.09
CA ALA A 23 -20.07 2.61 -8.92
C ALA A 23 -18.84 1.78 -9.31
N SER A 24 -17.68 2.10 -8.73
CA SER A 24 -16.49 1.29 -8.89
C SER A 24 -16.78 -0.09 -8.33
N VAL A 25 -16.88 -1.08 -9.21
CA VAL A 25 -16.96 -2.49 -8.80
C VAL A 25 -15.60 -2.82 -8.18
N VAL A 26 -15.59 -3.03 -6.88
CA VAL A 26 -14.41 -3.54 -6.16
C VAL A 26 -14.21 -4.98 -6.63
N GLN A 27 -13.22 -5.20 -7.48
CA GLN A 27 -12.94 -6.52 -8.04
C GLN A 27 -12.04 -7.29 -7.07
N ALA A 28 -12.42 -8.53 -6.77
CA ALA A 28 -11.61 -9.47 -5.99
C ALA A 28 -10.23 -9.66 -6.63
N ALA A 29 -9.16 -9.51 -5.84
CA ALA A 29 -7.81 -9.79 -6.32
C ALA A 29 -7.55 -11.29 -6.26
N THR A 30 -7.01 -11.83 -7.34
CA THR A 30 -6.66 -13.25 -7.44
C THR A 30 -5.19 -13.39 -7.76
N THR A 31 -4.45 -14.11 -6.91
CA THR A 31 -3.01 -14.36 -7.05
C THR A 31 -2.77 -15.86 -6.93
N SER A 32 -1.98 -16.42 -7.84
CA SER A 32 -1.58 -17.85 -7.83
C SER A 32 -0.14 -18.00 -7.36
N TYR A 33 0.09 -19.02 -6.55
CA TYR A 33 1.37 -19.42 -5.97
C TYR A 33 1.64 -20.87 -6.32
N GLU A 34 2.72 -21.13 -7.07
CA GLU A 34 3.10 -22.48 -7.52
C GLU A 34 3.70 -23.27 -6.35
N ALA A 35 3.29 -24.53 -6.20
CA ALA A 35 3.71 -25.38 -5.08
C ALA A 35 5.20 -25.76 -5.15
N GLU A 36 5.76 -25.88 -6.35
CA GLU A 36 7.19 -26.16 -6.53
C GLU A 36 8.10 -25.05 -6.00
N ASN A 37 7.58 -23.82 -5.87
CA ASN A 37 8.28 -22.66 -5.31
C ASN A 37 8.05 -22.50 -3.80
N ALA A 38 7.14 -23.26 -3.21
CA ALA A 38 6.81 -23.20 -1.80
C ALA A 38 7.78 -24.02 -0.95
N ALA A 39 7.88 -23.66 0.35
CA ALA A 39 8.61 -24.47 1.31
C ALA A 39 7.89 -25.81 1.54
N ARG A 40 8.62 -26.92 1.63
CA ARG A 40 8.05 -28.26 1.80
C ARG A 40 8.81 -29.10 2.81
N SER A 41 8.10 -30.03 3.42
CA SER A 41 8.64 -31.05 4.32
C SER A 41 8.04 -32.38 3.94
N GLN A 42 8.90 -33.41 3.70
CA GLN A 42 8.49 -34.74 3.29
C GLN A 42 7.68 -34.72 1.99
N GLY A 43 8.35 -34.34 0.89
CA GLY A 43 7.79 -34.27 -0.45
C GLY A 43 8.83 -33.78 -1.46
N VAL A 44 8.64 -34.10 -2.72
CA VAL A 44 9.55 -33.78 -3.82
C VAL A 44 8.83 -33.02 -4.92
N VAL A 45 9.56 -32.19 -5.66
CA VAL A 45 9.04 -31.56 -6.88
C VAL A 45 9.19 -32.52 -8.04
N GLU A 46 8.09 -32.73 -8.76
CA GLU A 46 8.04 -33.60 -9.96
C GLU A 46 7.34 -32.86 -11.12
N SER A 47 7.53 -33.39 -12.33
CA SER A 47 6.90 -32.92 -13.57
C SER A 47 6.48 -34.06 -14.50
N ASN A 48 6.38 -35.28 -13.96
CA ASN A 48 6.13 -36.52 -14.70
C ASN A 48 4.65 -36.78 -15.03
N HIS A 49 3.72 -35.92 -14.57
CA HIS A 49 2.27 -35.99 -14.86
C HIS A 49 1.81 -34.72 -15.56
N ALA A 50 1.40 -34.80 -16.82
CA ALA A 50 1.02 -33.65 -17.61
C ALA A 50 -0.19 -32.86 -17.02
N GLY A 51 -0.26 -31.56 -17.34
CA GLY A 51 -1.40 -30.68 -17.02
C GLY A 51 -1.22 -29.82 -15.76
N PHE A 52 -0.07 -29.85 -15.10
CA PHE A 52 0.29 -28.91 -14.05
C PHE A 52 0.53 -27.49 -14.60
N THR A 53 0.52 -26.47 -13.73
CA THR A 53 0.96 -25.10 -14.01
C THR A 53 2.41 -24.89 -13.57
N GLY A 54 3.04 -23.79 -13.94
CA GLY A 54 4.44 -23.53 -13.57
C GLY A 54 5.44 -24.52 -14.17
N SER A 55 6.40 -24.95 -13.36
CA SER A 55 7.49 -25.86 -13.75
C SER A 55 7.34 -27.28 -13.21
N GLY A 56 6.35 -27.54 -12.36
CA GLY A 56 6.12 -28.83 -11.72
C GLY A 56 5.01 -28.80 -10.68
N PHE A 57 4.97 -29.79 -9.84
CA PHE A 57 4.06 -29.93 -8.72
C PHE A 57 4.78 -30.60 -7.53
N VAL A 58 4.23 -30.49 -6.32
CA VAL A 58 4.76 -31.24 -5.16
C VAL A 58 4.06 -32.58 -5.02
N ASN A 59 4.82 -33.68 -5.14
CA ASN A 59 4.40 -35.01 -4.76
C ASN A 59 4.74 -35.20 -3.27
N TYR A 60 3.72 -35.33 -2.43
CA TYR A 60 3.87 -35.56 -0.98
C TYR A 60 4.39 -36.97 -0.71
N ASP A 61 5.31 -37.14 0.24
CA ASP A 61 5.61 -38.44 0.77
C ASP A 61 4.35 -39.08 1.41
N ASN A 62 4.20 -40.37 1.26
CA ASN A 62 3.05 -41.12 1.80
C ASN A 62 3.21 -41.34 3.30
N VAL A 63 3.24 -40.24 4.06
CA VAL A 63 3.33 -40.18 5.52
C VAL A 63 2.44 -39.09 6.10
N THR A 64 1.92 -39.31 7.28
CA THR A 64 1.22 -38.27 8.05
C THR A 64 2.21 -37.15 8.40
N GLY A 65 1.82 -35.90 8.23
CA GLY A 65 2.64 -34.74 8.58
C GLY A 65 3.46 -34.16 7.41
N SER A 66 3.52 -34.87 6.24
CA SER A 66 4.10 -34.26 5.04
C SER A 66 3.36 -32.97 4.69
N SER A 67 4.08 -31.91 4.26
CA SER A 67 3.46 -30.59 4.15
C SER A 67 4.10 -29.67 3.11
N VAL A 68 3.30 -28.76 2.56
CA VAL A 68 3.71 -27.60 1.77
C VAL A 68 3.28 -26.32 2.48
N THR A 69 4.16 -25.32 2.50
CA THR A 69 3.90 -24.00 3.13
C THR A 69 4.12 -22.91 2.11
N PHE A 70 3.05 -22.22 1.75
CA PHE A 70 3.08 -21.04 0.89
C PHE A 70 3.26 -19.77 1.75
N THR A 71 4.03 -18.80 1.26
CA THR A 71 4.01 -17.44 1.74
C THR A 71 3.17 -16.63 0.75
N VAL A 72 2.04 -16.11 1.22
CA VAL A 72 1.08 -15.37 0.38
C VAL A 72 0.95 -13.95 0.86
N ASN A 73 0.63 -13.03 -0.04
CA ASN A 73 0.33 -11.64 0.31
C ASN A 73 -1.13 -11.33 -0.04
N VAL A 74 -1.88 -10.83 0.96
CA VAL A 74 -3.30 -10.49 0.88
C VAL A 74 -3.46 -8.98 0.84
N GLY A 75 -4.06 -8.47 -0.23
CA GLY A 75 -4.20 -7.02 -0.43
C GLY A 75 -5.21 -6.36 0.51
N ALA A 76 -6.26 -7.08 0.92
CA ALA A 76 -7.31 -6.54 1.77
C ALA A 76 -7.81 -7.55 2.80
N SER A 77 -8.06 -7.06 4.02
CA SER A 77 -8.66 -7.86 5.09
C SER A 77 -10.10 -8.24 4.73
N GLY A 78 -10.48 -9.47 5.01
CA GLY A 78 -11.83 -9.96 4.81
C GLY A 78 -11.87 -11.44 4.47
N ASN A 79 -13.00 -11.89 3.92
CA ASN A 79 -13.14 -13.27 3.48
C ASN A 79 -12.24 -13.54 2.27
N ALA A 80 -11.43 -14.57 2.35
CA ALA A 80 -10.54 -15.02 1.26
C ALA A 80 -10.88 -16.46 0.88
N SER A 81 -10.78 -16.75 -0.41
CA SER A 81 -10.89 -18.08 -0.96
C SER A 81 -9.49 -18.63 -1.24
N LEU A 82 -9.16 -19.76 -0.65
CA LEU A 82 -7.91 -20.53 -0.82
C LEU A 82 -8.21 -21.75 -1.70
N ALA A 83 -7.90 -21.68 -2.98
CA ALA A 83 -8.18 -22.72 -3.95
C ALA A 83 -6.90 -23.53 -4.24
N PHE A 84 -6.85 -24.76 -3.74
CA PHE A 84 -5.74 -25.70 -3.91
C PHE A 84 -5.97 -26.55 -5.15
N ARG A 85 -5.13 -26.40 -6.17
CA ARG A 85 -5.14 -27.21 -7.38
C ARG A 85 -4.33 -28.48 -7.17
N PHE A 86 -4.94 -29.65 -7.41
CA PHE A 86 -4.34 -30.94 -7.06
C PHE A 86 -4.71 -32.04 -8.05
N ALA A 87 -3.92 -33.12 -8.08
CA ALA A 87 -4.26 -34.39 -8.68
C ALA A 87 -4.12 -35.55 -7.68
N ASN A 88 -5.09 -36.43 -7.64
CA ASN A 88 -5.06 -37.65 -6.85
C ASN A 88 -5.49 -38.83 -7.72
N GLY A 89 -4.52 -39.52 -8.32
CA GLY A 89 -4.76 -40.68 -9.21
C GLY A 89 -5.23 -41.95 -8.51
N THR A 90 -5.38 -41.90 -7.16
CA THR A 90 -5.89 -43.02 -6.37
C THR A 90 -7.39 -42.90 -6.11
N THR A 91 -8.00 -43.96 -5.61
CA THR A 91 -9.41 -43.95 -5.14
C THR A 91 -9.53 -43.49 -3.66
N VAL A 92 -8.40 -43.39 -2.96
CA VAL A 92 -8.36 -43.05 -1.52
C VAL A 92 -8.34 -41.52 -1.38
N ASN A 93 -9.21 -41.00 -0.50
CA ASN A 93 -9.16 -39.60 -0.13
C ASN A 93 -7.88 -39.29 0.66
N ARG A 94 -7.24 -38.16 0.37
CA ARG A 94 -5.99 -37.67 0.98
C ARG A 94 -6.20 -36.32 1.68
N PRO A 95 -6.96 -36.28 2.82
CA PRO A 95 -7.30 -35.04 3.50
C PRO A 95 -6.04 -34.34 4.02
N MET A 96 -6.07 -32.99 3.95
CA MET A 96 -5.01 -32.15 4.50
C MET A 96 -5.59 -31.13 5.49
N THR A 97 -4.90 -30.92 6.61
CA THR A 97 -5.17 -29.76 7.47
C THR A 97 -4.60 -28.51 6.83
N ILE A 98 -5.41 -27.48 6.69
CA ILE A 98 -4.99 -26.15 6.24
C ILE A 98 -4.86 -25.24 7.46
N ALA A 99 -3.67 -24.68 7.65
CA ALA A 99 -3.39 -23.72 8.71
C ALA A 99 -2.96 -22.37 8.11
N VAL A 100 -3.45 -21.30 8.71
CA VAL A 100 -3.04 -19.91 8.43
C VAL A 100 -2.25 -19.43 9.65
N ASP A 101 -1.02 -19.00 9.45
CA ASP A 101 -0.12 -18.50 10.51
C ASP A 101 -0.07 -19.41 11.74
N GLY A 102 -0.01 -20.73 11.48
CA GLY A 102 0.01 -21.77 12.51
C GLY A 102 -1.35 -22.15 13.09
N THR A 103 -2.43 -21.43 12.80
CA THR A 103 -3.78 -21.75 13.27
C THR A 103 -4.55 -22.55 12.24
N THR A 104 -5.05 -23.75 12.60
CA THR A 104 -5.87 -24.57 11.71
C THR A 104 -7.21 -23.88 11.41
N VAL A 105 -7.52 -23.73 10.11
CA VAL A 105 -8.77 -23.11 9.64
C VAL A 105 -9.72 -24.12 8.99
N ALA A 106 -9.21 -25.23 8.44
CA ALA A 106 -10.02 -26.27 7.81
C ALA A 106 -9.27 -27.58 7.66
N THR A 107 -10.02 -28.67 7.35
CA THR A 107 -9.46 -29.96 6.91
C THR A 107 -10.23 -30.45 5.68
N PRO A 108 -9.98 -29.83 4.50
CA PRO A 108 -10.66 -30.20 3.27
C PRO A 108 -10.28 -31.60 2.79
N GLN A 109 -11.17 -32.13 1.94
CA GLN A 109 -11.00 -33.41 1.29
C GLN A 109 -10.30 -33.24 -0.06
N PHE A 110 -9.42 -34.17 -0.38
CA PHE A 110 -8.74 -34.28 -1.69
C PHE A 110 -9.03 -35.67 -2.27
N ALA A 111 -10.26 -35.83 -2.70
CA ALA A 111 -10.76 -37.11 -3.24
C ALA A 111 -10.04 -37.49 -4.52
N GLY A 112 -10.14 -38.77 -4.89
CA GLY A 112 -9.56 -39.29 -6.15
C GLY A 112 -10.09 -38.53 -7.36
N THR A 113 -9.17 -38.11 -8.26
CA THR A 113 -9.47 -37.43 -9.53
C THR A 113 -9.54 -38.38 -10.73
N GLY A 114 -9.34 -39.67 -10.50
CA GLY A 114 -9.37 -40.73 -11.51
C GLY A 114 -8.03 -40.96 -12.21
N ALA A 115 -7.16 -39.96 -12.31
CA ALA A 115 -5.81 -40.09 -12.85
C ALA A 115 -4.87 -39.04 -12.28
N TRP A 116 -3.58 -39.27 -12.25
CA TRP A 116 -2.55 -38.30 -11.85
C TRP A 116 -2.38 -37.13 -12.82
N THR A 117 -2.97 -37.21 -14.01
CA THR A 117 -3.02 -36.17 -15.04
C THR A 117 -4.34 -35.38 -15.01
N THR A 118 -5.28 -35.77 -14.14
CA THR A 118 -6.56 -35.07 -13.97
C THR A 118 -6.47 -34.17 -12.74
N TRP A 119 -6.40 -32.88 -13.00
CA TRP A 119 -6.27 -31.86 -11.98
C TRP A 119 -7.65 -31.31 -11.58
N ASN A 120 -7.89 -31.15 -10.29
CA ASN A 120 -9.09 -30.62 -9.69
C ASN A 120 -8.73 -29.52 -8.68
N THR A 121 -9.73 -28.88 -8.09
CA THR A 121 -9.54 -27.80 -7.10
C THR A 121 -10.35 -28.10 -5.84
N SER A 122 -9.71 -27.96 -4.68
CA SER A 122 -10.34 -27.98 -3.37
C SER A 122 -10.24 -26.57 -2.75
N THR A 123 -11.38 -26.01 -2.34
CA THR A 123 -11.45 -24.60 -1.88
C THR A 123 -11.79 -24.51 -0.41
N VAL A 124 -11.05 -23.66 0.31
CA VAL A 124 -11.29 -23.28 1.70
C VAL A 124 -11.55 -21.79 1.75
N ASN A 125 -12.64 -21.39 2.42
CA ASN A 125 -12.91 -19.98 2.69
C ASN A 125 -12.53 -19.66 4.14
N THR A 126 -11.80 -18.57 4.36
CA THR A 126 -11.35 -18.11 5.67
C THR A 126 -11.21 -16.59 5.68
N ASN A 127 -11.21 -15.97 6.85
CA ASN A 127 -10.88 -14.56 6.97
C ASN A 127 -9.35 -14.39 7.06
N LEU A 128 -8.81 -13.50 6.22
CA LEU A 128 -7.41 -13.08 6.29
C LEU A 128 -7.35 -11.56 6.56
N SER A 129 -6.34 -11.14 7.31
CA SER A 129 -5.98 -9.72 7.36
C SER A 129 -5.24 -9.33 6.07
N SER A 130 -5.08 -8.05 5.82
CA SER A 130 -4.12 -7.59 4.79
C SER A 130 -2.69 -7.87 5.26
N GLY A 131 -1.80 -8.14 4.32
CA GLY A 131 -0.39 -8.41 4.59
C GLY A 131 0.05 -9.83 4.24
N SER A 132 1.24 -10.20 4.73
CA SER A 132 1.86 -11.50 4.46
C SER A 132 1.34 -12.56 5.43
N HIS A 133 0.97 -13.72 4.88
CA HIS A 133 0.50 -14.89 5.63
C HIS A 133 1.25 -16.15 5.20
N THR A 134 1.35 -17.11 6.14
CA THR A 134 1.78 -18.47 5.82
C THR A 134 0.55 -19.38 5.72
N ILE A 135 0.40 -20.05 4.57
CA ILE A 135 -0.65 -21.05 4.36
C ILE A 135 0.02 -22.43 4.29
N LYS A 136 -0.21 -23.26 5.31
CA LYS A 136 0.38 -24.59 5.39
C LYS A 136 -0.67 -25.66 5.15
N ALA A 137 -0.42 -26.54 4.16
CA ALA A 137 -1.23 -27.72 3.86
C ALA A 137 -0.49 -28.96 4.34
N THR A 138 -1.03 -29.67 5.33
CA THR A 138 -0.40 -30.81 6.00
C THR A 138 -1.24 -32.07 5.85
N ALA A 139 -0.66 -33.16 5.33
CA ALA A 139 -1.32 -34.46 5.21
C ALA A 139 -1.71 -35.04 6.56
N THR A 140 -2.93 -35.52 6.69
CA THR A 140 -3.49 -36.04 7.95
C THR A 140 -3.49 -37.57 8.06
N THR A 141 -3.13 -38.26 7.00
CA THR A 141 -3.10 -39.74 6.94
C THR A 141 -1.77 -40.27 6.43
N ALA A 142 -1.51 -41.57 6.64
CA ALA A 142 -0.33 -42.26 6.14
C ALA A 142 -0.27 -42.38 4.60
N ASN A 143 -1.35 -42.05 3.90
CA ASN A 143 -1.35 -41.96 2.44
C ASN A 143 -0.69 -40.65 1.92
N GLY A 144 -0.29 -39.75 2.80
CA GLY A 144 0.26 -38.45 2.43
C GLY A 144 -0.80 -37.50 1.86
N GLY A 145 -0.34 -36.40 1.26
CA GLY A 145 -1.16 -35.48 0.47
C GLY A 145 -1.32 -35.93 -0.98
N PRO A 146 -2.15 -35.24 -1.79
CA PRO A 146 -2.22 -35.43 -3.23
C PRO A 146 -0.98 -34.81 -3.90
N ASN A 147 -0.83 -34.97 -5.22
CA ASN A 147 0.04 -34.07 -5.99
C ASN A 147 -0.54 -32.66 -5.94
N LEU A 148 0.17 -31.72 -5.34
CA LEU A 148 -0.26 -30.34 -5.18
C LEU A 148 0.45 -29.46 -6.22
N ASP A 149 -0.33 -28.77 -7.05
CA ASP A 149 0.16 -27.97 -8.15
C ASP A 149 0.31 -26.50 -7.75
N SER A 150 -0.77 -25.89 -7.28
CA SER A 150 -0.76 -24.49 -6.92
C SER A 150 -1.81 -24.14 -5.87
N LEU A 151 -1.62 -22.99 -5.24
CA LEU A 151 -2.61 -22.31 -4.39
C LEU A 151 -3.01 -20.99 -5.06
N THR A 152 -4.28 -20.83 -5.38
CA THR A 152 -4.83 -19.55 -5.79
C THR A 152 -5.54 -18.92 -4.61
N VAL A 153 -5.12 -17.71 -4.24
CA VAL A 153 -5.76 -16.89 -3.21
C VAL A 153 -6.59 -15.83 -3.90
N THR A 154 -7.89 -15.83 -3.61
CA THR A 154 -8.81 -14.76 -4.03
C THR A 154 -9.30 -14.06 -2.76
N ASP A 155 -8.91 -12.83 -2.57
CA ASP A 155 -9.38 -12.02 -1.45
C ASP A 155 -10.74 -11.37 -1.76
N SER A 156 -11.45 -10.91 -0.75
CA SER A 156 -12.82 -10.41 -0.87
C SER A 156 -12.95 -9.05 -1.57
N GLY A 157 -11.88 -8.64 -2.27
CA GLY A 157 -11.95 -7.47 -3.13
C GLY A 157 -11.94 -6.13 -2.41
N GLY A 158 -11.13 -6.01 -1.39
CA GLY A 158 -10.52 -4.73 -1.14
C GLY A 158 -9.45 -4.57 -2.23
N GLY A 159 -9.77 -3.98 -3.35
CA GLY A 159 -9.01 -3.88 -4.59
C GLY A 159 -7.54 -4.28 -4.50
N GLY A 160 -7.18 -5.46 -5.00
CA GLY A 160 -5.80 -5.99 -4.96
C GLY A 160 -4.80 -5.30 -5.89
N GLY A 161 -5.12 -4.12 -6.39
CA GLY A 161 -4.16 -3.17 -6.95
C GLY A 161 -3.59 -2.26 -5.86
N ALA A 162 -2.40 -1.71 -6.07
CA ALA A 162 -1.89 -0.63 -5.23
C ALA A 162 -2.96 0.47 -5.09
N PRO A 163 -3.18 1.04 -3.88
CA PRO A 163 -4.13 2.13 -3.69
C PRO A 163 -3.89 3.26 -4.69
N THR A 164 -4.95 3.68 -5.36
CA THR A 164 -4.86 4.73 -6.39
C THR A 164 -4.97 6.12 -5.77
N ALA A 165 -4.45 7.12 -6.49
CA ALA A 165 -4.60 8.52 -6.10
C ALA A 165 -6.08 8.91 -5.96
N ALA A 166 -6.94 8.48 -6.89
CA ALA A 166 -8.37 8.77 -6.87
C ALA A 166 -9.06 8.20 -5.62
N GLU A 167 -8.77 6.94 -5.23
CA GLU A 167 -9.32 6.33 -4.02
C GLU A 167 -8.91 7.10 -2.74
N LEU A 168 -7.65 7.48 -2.63
CA LEU A 168 -7.13 8.23 -1.48
C LEU A 168 -7.68 9.66 -1.44
N LEU A 169 -7.67 10.37 -2.59
CA LEU A 169 -8.18 11.74 -2.68
C LEU A 169 -9.67 11.83 -2.35
N ALA A 170 -10.46 10.80 -2.69
CA ALA A 170 -11.89 10.73 -2.34
C ALA A 170 -12.12 10.73 -0.81
N LYS A 171 -11.14 10.30 0.00
CA LYS A 171 -11.22 10.25 1.47
C LYS A 171 -10.79 11.55 2.16
N VAL A 172 -10.11 12.45 1.42
CA VAL A 172 -9.57 13.72 1.93
C VAL A 172 -10.19 14.94 1.23
N THR A 173 -11.45 14.84 0.87
CA THR A 173 -12.23 15.93 0.25
C THR A 173 -12.64 17.01 1.24
N SER A 174 -12.79 16.65 2.53
CA SER A 174 -13.15 17.57 3.62
C SER A 174 -12.09 17.55 4.72
N CYS A 175 -11.77 18.72 5.26
CA CYS A 175 -10.81 18.91 6.34
C CYS A 175 -11.55 19.06 7.68
N SER A 176 -11.26 18.14 8.61
CA SER A 176 -11.50 18.37 10.03
C SER A 176 -10.20 18.91 10.61
N GLN A 177 -10.07 20.23 10.70
CA GLN A 177 -8.84 20.90 11.13
C GLN A 177 -8.47 20.48 12.55
N ILE A 178 -7.22 20.06 12.75
CA ILE A 178 -6.64 19.69 14.03
C ILE A 178 -5.49 20.61 14.48
N SER A 179 -4.95 21.41 13.54
CA SER A 179 -3.98 22.46 13.89
C SER A 179 -4.67 23.68 14.48
N ASN A 180 -4.01 24.34 15.43
CA ASN A 180 -4.45 25.63 15.99
C ASN A 180 -3.95 26.77 15.07
N GLY A 181 -4.68 27.01 13.97
CA GLY A 181 -4.28 27.90 12.89
C GLY A 181 -3.82 27.15 11.65
N THR A 182 -3.21 27.87 10.73
CA THR A 182 -2.80 27.39 9.40
C THR A 182 -1.31 27.65 9.16
N TYR A 183 -0.74 26.97 8.19
CA TYR A 183 0.66 27.08 7.75
C TYR A 183 0.75 27.90 6.46
N LYS A 184 1.94 28.41 6.19
CA LYS A 184 2.35 28.95 4.89
C LYS A 184 2.92 27.82 4.03
N THR A 185 2.95 28.03 2.73
CA THR A 185 3.77 27.24 1.82
C THR A 185 5.16 27.86 1.64
N ASP A 186 5.27 29.18 1.71
CA ASP A 186 6.50 29.96 1.61
C ASP A 186 6.57 31.09 2.64
N THR A 187 7.77 31.58 2.91
CA THR A 187 8.02 32.64 3.88
C THR A 187 7.18 33.90 3.63
N GLU A 188 7.03 34.29 2.36
CA GLU A 188 6.34 35.51 1.95
C GLU A 188 4.84 35.33 1.73
N LEU A 189 4.33 34.07 1.81
CA LEU A 189 2.92 33.79 1.53
C LEU A 189 2.05 33.83 2.80
N ALA A 190 0.75 33.94 2.58
CA ALA A 190 -0.23 33.93 3.67
C ALA A 190 -0.40 32.53 4.25
N ARG A 191 -0.74 32.45 5.54
CA ARG A 191 -1.08 31.19 6.20
C ARG A 191 -2.45 30.70 5.73
N THR A 192 -2.49 29.65 4.94
CA THR A 192 -3.72 29.10 4.35
C THR A 192 -3.89 27.61 4.51
N ILE A 193 -2.83 26.88 4.86
CA ILE A 193 -2.80 25.42 4.86
C ILE A 193 -3.12 24.86 6.25
N PRO A 194 -4.30 24.25 6.47
CA PRO A 194 -4.61 23.53 7.70
C PRO A 194 -4.00 22.13 7.72
N VAL A 195 -3.68 21.62 8.90
CA VAL A 195 -3.51 20.19 9.10
C VAL A 195 -4.85 19.59 9.51
N CYS A 196 -5.25 18.52 8.81
CA CYS A 196 -6.57 17.91 8.92
C CYS A 196 -6.49 16.50 9.52
N GLY A 197 -7.42 16.16 10.41
CA GLY A 197 -7.52 14.83 11.00
C GLY A 197 -8.42 13.89 10.20
N LYS A 198 -8.05 12.62 10.16
CA LYS A 198 -8.83 11.49 9.67
C LYS A 198 -8.63 10.27 10.58
N ASN A 199 -9.50 9.26 10.41
CA ASN A 199 -9.27 8.00 11.10
C ASN A 199 -7.95 7.36 10.60
N GLY A 200 -7.03 7.06 11.52
CA GLY A 200 -5.74 6.46 11.22
C GLY A 200 -4.71 7.34 10.50
N ALA A 201 -5.02 8.62 10.18
CA ALA A 201 -4.10 9.51 9.49
C ALA A 201 -4.30 10.99 9.85
N VAL A 202 -3.33 11.81 9.47
CA VAL A 202 -3.49 13.26 9.28
C VAL A 202 -3.13 13.60 7.84
N PHE A 203 -3.64 14.72 7.31
CA PHE A 203 -3.31 15.13 5.96
C PHE A 203 -3.30 16.65 5.81
N TRP A 204 -2.59 17.12 4.78
CA TRP A 204 -2.65 18.49 4.28
C TRP A 204 -2.54 18.49 2.75
N LYS A 205 -2.91 19.61 2.15
CA LYS A 205 -2.73 19.88 0.72
C LYS A 205 -1.95 21.17 0.60
N ALA A 206 -0.77 21.07 0.05
CA ALA A 206 0.17 22.18 -0.08
C ALA A 206 0.86 22.11 -1.45
N ASP A 207 1.87 22.89 -1.65
CA ASP A 207 2.87 22.77 -2.70
C ASP A 207 3.86 21.63 -2.43
N MET A 208 4.98 21.63 -3.14
CA MET A 208 6.17 20.87 -2.78
C MET A 208 7.40 21.70 -3.05
N ASP A 209 8.06 22.14 -1.99
CA ASP A 209 9.43 22.62 -2.01
C ASP A 209 10.42 21.46 -1.89
N ILE A 210 11.61 21.65 -2.43
CA ILE A 210 12.63 20.60 -2.48
C ILE A 210 13.56 20.73 -1.31
N ASP A 211 13.45 19.78 -0.41
CA ASP A 211 14.40 19.60 0.69
C ASP A 211 15.58 18.74 0.23
N CYS A 212 16.78 19.28 0.41
CA CYS A 212 18.04 18.62 0.11
C CYS A 212 18.88 18.33 1.36
N ASP A 213 18.35 18.56 2.54
CA ASP A 213 19.07 18.40 3.80
C ASP A 213 19.53 16.95 4.06
N GLY A 214 20.61 16.80 4.80
CA GLY A 214 21.19 15.52 5.19
C GLY A 214 22.52 15.20 4.53
N LEU A 215 22.65 13.97 4.02
CA LEU A 215 23.92 13.48 3.48
C LEU A 215 24.29 14.21 2.18
N ARG A 216 25.51 14.80 2.13
CA ARG A 216 26.00 15.48 0.92
C ARG A 216 26.11 14.52 -0.25
N THR A 217 25.54 14.93 -1.38
CA THR A 217 25.59 14.24 -2.68
C THR A 217 25.92 15.22 -3.79
N THR A 218 26.03 14.73 -5.03
CA THR A 218 26.16 15.60 -6.21
C THR A 218 24.92 16.43 -6.49
N GLN A 219 23.74 15.96 -6.05
CA GLN A 219 22.46 16.62 -6.24
C GLN A 219 22.13 17.57 -5.08
N CYS A 220 22.54 17.22 -3.86
CA CYS A 220 22.21 17.89 -2.61
C CYS A 220 23.46 18.27 -1.84
N ASN A 221 23.81 19.56 -1.86
CA ASN A 221 24.98 20.15 -1.21
C ASN A 221 24.87 21.69 -1.25
N GLU A 222 25.78 22.38 -0.58
CA GLU A 222 25.84 23.85 -0.45
C GLU A 222 25.96 24.61 -1.78
N GLN A 223 26.36 23.94 -2.88
CA GLN A 223 26.47 24.55 -4.21
C GLN A 223 25.17 24.43 -5.02
N THR A 224 24.39 23.40 -4.73
CA THR A 224 23.12 23.14 -5.44
C THR A 224 21.91 23.68 -4.70
N ASP A 225 22.01 23.76 -3.36
CA ASP A 225 20.99 24.27 -2.47
C ASP A 225 21.56 25.35 -1.54
N PRO A 226 21.14 26.62 -1.70
CA PRO A 226 21.60 27.71 -0.83
C PRO A 226 21.22 27.57 0.66
N TRP A 227 20.24 26.72 0.95
CA TRP A 227 19.71 26.49 2.30
C TRP A 227 20.11 25.14 2.89
N PHE A 228 20.95 24.37 2.18
CA PHE A 228 21.40 23.04 2.55
C PHE A 228 21.91 22.97 4.00
N GLN A 229 21.36 22.00 4.76
CA GLN A 229 21.87 21.62 6.07
C GLN A 229 22.47 20.20 6.01
N PRO A 230 23.66 19.96 6.62
CA PRO A 230 24.32 18.65 6.51
C PRO A 230 23.76 17.58 7.44
N ASP A 231 22.55 17.77 7.96
CA ASP A 231 21.89 16.89 8.92
C ASP A 231 20.38 16.86 8.66
N THR A 232 19.71 15.82 9.15
CA THR A 232 18.25 15.67 9.18
C THR A 232 17.80 15.41 10.62
N ALA A 233 16.55 15.78 10.96
CA ALA A 233 16.00 15.54 12.30
C ALA A 233 15.90 14.07 12.68
N PHE A 234 15.81 13.18 11.69
CA PHE A 234 15.78 11.72 11.90
C PHE A 234 16.91 11.07 11.10
N HIS A 235 17.52 10.04 11.68
CA HIS A 235 18.70 9.38 11.14
C HIS A 235 18.41 7.96 10.68
N THR A 236 19.30 7.43 9.85
CA THR A 236 19.32 6.03 9.44
C THR A 236 19.54 5.08 10.62
N SER A 237 19.36 3.78 10.39
CA SER A 237 19.66 2.73 11.38
C SER A 237 21.11 2.70 11.85
N THR A 238 22.03 3.37 11.14
CA THR A 238 23.44 3.52 11.47
C THR A 238 23.80 4.91 11.99
N ASP A 239 22.78 5.68 12.43
CA ASP A 239 22.91 7.03 12.98
C ASP A 239 23.59 8.02 12.02
N GLN A 240 23.26 7.94 10.73
CA GLN A 240 23.69 8.89 9.71
C GLN A 240 22.51 9.75 9.26
N PRO A 241 22.74 11.02 8.85
CA PRO A 241 21.71 11.82 8.18
C PRO A 241 21.11 11.10 7.00
N LEU A 242 19.84 11.36 6.69
CA LEU A 242 19.19 10.78 5.54
C LEU A 242 19.79 11.28 4.23
N ASN A 243 19.65 10.50 3.18
CA ASN A 243 20.10 10.87 1.83
C ASN A 243 18.92 11.40 1.02
N ALA A 244 18.73 12.72 0.98
CA ALA A 244 17.65 13.38 0.26
C ALA A 244 17.60 13.03 -1.25
N ALA A 245 18.75 12.75 -1.86
CA ALA A 245 18.83 12.40 -3.27
C ALA A 245 18.36 10.97 -3.59
N GLN A 246 18.23 10.09 -2.57
CA GLN A 246 17.92 8.67 -2.76
C GLN A 246 16.67 8.22 -2.00
N LEU A 247 16.43 8.77 -0.82
CA LEU A 247 15.32 8.39 0.03
C LEU A 247 14.15 9.36 -0.13
N PRO A 248 12.98 8.94 -0.62
CA PRO A 248 11.78 9.74 -0.52
C PRO A 248 11.38 9.96 0.94
N TYR A 249 11.46 11.21 1.40
CA TYR A 249 10.96 11.62 2.71
C TYR A 249 10.17 12.94 2.61
N VAL A 250 9.36 13.17 3.63
CA VAL A 250 8.55 14.38 3.81
C VAL A 250 9.04 15.11 5.06
N VAL A 251 9.09 16.43 4.97
CA VAL A 251 9.38 17.32 6.08
C VAL A 251 8.07 17.67 6.79
N VAL A 252 8.04 17.53 8.11
CA VAL A 252 6.91 17.99 8.93
C VAL A 252 7.31 19.27 9.67
N PRO A 253 6.38 20.22 9.91
CA PRO A 253 6.70 21.39 10.73
C PRO A 253 7.22 20.98 12.10
N SER A 254 8.26 21.66 12.57
CA SER A 254 8.75 21.50 13.94
C SER A 254 7.63 21.73 14.96
N PRO A 255 7.62 21.01 16.09
CA PRO A 255 6.57 21.13 17.11
C PRO A 255 6.37 22.56 17.57
N SER A 256 5.13 23.01 17.58
CA SER A 256 4.77 24.38 17.97
C SER A 256 3.36 24.44 18.58
N SER A 257 2.93 25.62 19.02
CA SER A 257 1.55 25.85 19.46
C SER A 257 0.52 25.74 18.34
N THR A 258 0.95 25.80 17.06
CA THR A 258 0.08 25.59 15.90
C THR A 258 -0.21 24.09 15.74
N TRP A 259 0.79 23.27 15.81
CA TRP A 259 0.64 21.81 15.74
C TRP A 259 1.92 21.11 16.22
N ASP A 260 1.71 19.98 16.91
CA ASP A 260 2.78 19.08 17.31
C ASP A 260 2.43 17.66 16.81
N TYR A 261 3.14 17.21 15.77
CA TYR A 261 2.92 15.93 15.11
C TYR A 261 3.01 14.73 16.08
N ARG A 262 3.81 14.85 17.14
CA ARG A 262 4.01 13.80 18.15
C ARG A 262 2.74 13.47 18.92
N ASN A 263 1.87 14.47 19.12
CA ASN A 263 0.55 14.29 19.76
C ASN A 263 -0.43 13.49 18.89
N PHE A 264 -0.08 13.26 17.63
CA PHE A 264 -0.89 12.51 16.67
C PHE A 264 -0.25 11.18 16.28
N GLN A 265 0.68 10.67 17.11
CA GLN A 265 1.34 9.36 16.90
C GLN A 265 2.15 9.33 15.58
N ILE A 266 2.75 10.43 15.23
CA ILE A 266 3.68 10.59 14.11
C ILE A 266 5.08 10.74 14.68
N ALA A 267 6.05 10.10 14.05
CA ALA A 267 7.46 10.13 14.42
C ALA A 267 8.34 9.94 13.16
N GLY A 268 9.64 10.06 13.31
CA GLY A 268 10.60 9.71 12.26
C GLY A 268 10.37 8.28 11.76
N GLY A 269 10.44 8.07 10.44
CA GLY A 269 10.09 6.81 9.80
C GLY A 269 8.59 6.56 9.68
N GLY A 270 7.72 7.47 10.14
CA GLY A 270 6.28 7.41 9.90
C GLY A 270 5.97 7.42 8.40
N VAL A 271 5.12 6.50 7.94
CA VAL A 271 4.86 6.33 6.50
C VAL A 271 3.89 7.39 6.00
N VAL A 272 4.17 7.93 4.81
CA VAL A 272 3.40 8.99 4.15
C VAL A 272 3.02 8.55 2.73
N ALA A 273 1.75 8.72 2.35
CA ALA A 273 1.36 8.70 0.95
C ALA A 273 1.39 10.13 0.40
N VAL A 274 2.21 10.36 -0.63
CA VAL A 274 2.34 11.63 -1.33
C VAL A 274 1.67 11.50 -2.70
N ILE A 275 0.74 12.42 -3.01
CA ILE A 275 -0.11 12.32 -4.18
C ILE A 275 0.05 13.58 -5.04
N TYR A 276 0.43 13.39 -6.30
CA TYR A 276 0.54 14.44 -7.30
C TYR A 276 0.23 13.88 -8.69
N ASN A 277 -0.46 14.64 -9.54
CA ASN A 277 -0.80 14.27 -10.92
C ASN A 277 -1.32 12.83 -11.07
N ASN A 278 -2.29 12.45 -10.23
CA ASN A 278 -2.88 11.10 -10.22
C ASN A 278 -1.88 9.96 -9.92
N GLN A 279 -0.70 10.28 -9.38
CA GLN A 279 0.28 9.30 -8.90
C GLN A 279 0.26 9.26 -7.37
N VAL A 280 0.48 8.07 -6.81
CA VAL A 280 0.76 7.86 -5.37
C VAL A 280 2.17 7.36 -5.25
N LYS A 281 2.97 8.00 -4.40
CA LYS A 281 4.28 7.49 -3.96
C LYS A 281 4.28 7.44 -2.45
N TYR A 282 5.08 6.52 -1.92
CA TYR A 282 5.22 6.37 -0.48
C TYR A 282 6.58 6.87 -0.05
N ALA A 283 6.57 7.64 1.03
CA ALA A 283 7.73 8.27 1.64
C ALA A 283 7.71 8.01 3.15
N VAL A 284 8.72 8.46 3.85
CA VAL A 284 8.76 8.47 5.31
C VAL A 284 8.78 9.91 5.83
N VAL A 285 8.36 10.14 7.07
CA VAL A 285 8.68 11.37 7.80
C VAL A 285 10.18 11.32 8.09
N GLY A 286 10.95 12.15 7.41
CA GLY A 286 12.43 12.11 7.47
C GLY A 286 13.06 13.34 8.10
N ASP A 287 12.36 14.47 8.08
CA ASP A 287 12.90 15.70 8.64
C ASP A 287 11.83 16.60 9.28
N THR A 288 12.30 17.65 9.95
CA THR A 288 11.45 18.72 10.51
C THR A 288 11.88 20.08 9.99
N GLY A 289 10.94 20.83 9.46
CA GLY A 289 11.15 22.17 8.92
C GLY A 289 10.76 23.29 9.90
N PRO A 290 10.61 24.51 9.39
CA PRO A 290 10.18 25.67 10.18
C PRO A 290 8.83 25.44 10.88
N THR A 291 8.59 26.17 11.97
CA THR A 291 7.35 26.04 12.78
C THR A 291 6.09 26.59 12.10
N ASP A 292 6.22 27.21 10.94
CA ASP A 292 5.13 27.95 10.29
C ASP A 292 5.01 27.69 8.77
N ILE A 293 5.87 26.82 8.21
CA ILE A 293 5.86 26.40 6.81
C ILE A 293 5.54 24.89 6.74
N ILE A 294 4.87 24.48 5.67
CA ILE A 294 4.50 23.10 5.36
C ILE A 294 4.39 22.92 3.85
N GLY A 295 4.85 21.78 3.33
CA GLY A 295 4.82 21.48 1.90
C GLY A 295 6.18 21.13 1.34
N GLU A 296 7.09 20.61 2.17
CA GLU A 296 8.46 20.26 1.78
C GLU A 296 8.63 18.74 1.69
N ALA A 297 9.43 18.28 0.74
CA ALA A 297 9.82 16.88 0.60
C ALA A 297 11.18 16.74 -0.10
N SER A 298 11.83 15.59 0.11
CA SER A 298 13.17 15.34 -0.40
C SER A 298 13.27 15.41 -1.93
N TYR A 299 14.47 15.66 -2.44
CA TYR A 299 14.82 15.55 -3.85
C TYR A 299 14.28 14.26 -4.49
N ALA A 300 14.46 13.12 -3.82
CA ALA A 300 13.98 11.81 -4.29
C ALA A 300 12.44 11.74 -4.35
N SER A 301 11.73 12.38 -3.43
CA SER A 301 10.26 12.49 -3.48
C SER A 301 9.80 13.19 -4.74
N ALA A 302 10.42 14.32 -5.09
CA ALA A 302 10.11 15.06 -6.31
C ALA A 302 10.39 14.23 -7.57
N VAL A 303 11.57 13.60 -7.67
CA VAL A 303 11.95 12.73 -8.80
C VAL A 303 10.90 11.63 -9.02
N THR A 304 10.48 10.95 -7.93
CA THR A 304 9.53 9.82 -8.06
C THR A 304 8.13 10.25 -8.49
N LEU A 305 7.77 11.51 -8.26
CA LEU A 305 6.48 12.11 -8.64
C LEU A 305 6.52 12.85 -9.99
N GLY A 306 7.71 12.98 -10.60
CA GLY A 306 7.90 13.74 -11.84
C GLY A 306 7.82 15.25 -11.63
N ILE A 307 8.09 15.72 -10.40
CA ILE A 307 8.26 17.15 -10.06
C ILE A 307 9.72 17.55 -10.33
N ASN A 308 9.96 18.80 -10.75
CA ASN A 308 11.31 19.30 -10.93
C ASN A 308 12.09 19.25 -9.60
N PRO A 309 13.14 18.42 -9.46
CA PRO A 309 13.80 18.21 -8.18
C PRO A 309 14.89 19.25 -7.86
N ASN A 310 15.06 20.31 -8.66
CA ASN A 310 16.09 21.31 -8.43
C ASN A 310 15.82 22.06 -7.11
N PRO A 311 16.71 22.00 -6.09
CA PRO A 311 16.43 22.61 -4.80
C PRO A 311 16.39 24.14 -4.81
N ALA A 312 17.04 24.79 -5.80
CA ALA A 312 17.09 26.25 -5.87
C ALA A 312 15.87 26.89 -6.60
N ASN A 313 15.22 26.13 -7.51
CA ASN A 313 14.14 26.67 -8.36
C ASN A 313 13.20 25.59 -8.91
N GLY A 314 13.18 24.43 -8.31
CA GLY A 314 12.28 23.32 -8.61
C GLY A 314 11.00 23.38 -7.79
N GLY A 315 10.47 22.21 -7.48
CA GLY A 315 9.21 22.10 -6.76
C GLY A 315 7.97 22.26 -7.65
N THR A 316 6.85 22.51 -7.02
CA THR A 316 5.56 22.77 -7.71
C THR A 316 4.62 23.53 -6.77
N ASP A 317 3.91 24.53 -7.30
CA ASP A 317 2.88 25.28 -6.52
C ASP A 317 1.67 24.41 -6.12
N GLY A 318 1.71 23.13 -6.43
CA GLY A 318 0.71 22.16 -5.98
C GLY A 318 -0.49 21.99 -6.93
N PRO A 319 -1.59 21.38 -6.43
CA PRO A 319 -1.70 20.82 -5.08
C PRO A 319 -1.03 19.44 -4.98
N VAL A 320 -0.14 19.30 -4.05
CA VAL A 320 0.35 18.01 -3.56
C VAL A 320 -0.42 17.62 -2.30
N THR A 321 -0.88 16.39 -2.22
CA THR A 321 -1.58 15.89 -1.02
C THR A 321 -0.67 14.94 -0.25
N TYR A 322 -0.48 15.24 1.03
CA TYR A 322 0.31 14.45 1.96
C TYR A 322 -0.64 13.78 2.96
N ILE A 323 -0.64 12.45 3.01
CA ILE A 323 -1.42 11.66 3.98
C ILE A 323 -0.42 10.92 4.87
N VAL A 324 -0.24 11.38 6.09
CA VAL A 324 0.67 10.80 7.08
C VAL A 324 -0.09 9.83 7.96
N PHE A 325 0.29 8.56 7.92
CA PHE A 325 -0.38 7.51 8.68
C PHE A 325 0.12 7.50 10.14
N LYS A 326 -0.81 7.37 11.08
CA LYS A 326 -0.51 7.30 12.51
C LYS A 326 0.03 5.91 12.89
N ASN A 327 0.93 5.84 13.88
CA ASN A 327 1.52 4.57 14.34
C ASN A 327 2.12 3.72 13.20
N SER A 328 2.80 4.35 12.26
CA SER A 328 3.24 3.70 11.01
C SER A 328 4.75 3.64 10.86
N THR A 329 5.51 3.96 11.90
CA THR A 329 6.98 3.98 11.87
C THR A 329 7.55 2.66 11.38
N ILE A 330 8.43 2.73 10.38
CA ILE A 330 9.22 1.61 9.87
C ILE A 330 10.64 1.66 10.44
N ASN A 331 11.28 0.51 10.47
CA ASN A 331 12.67 0.36 10.86
C ASN A 331 13.32 -0.75 10.02
N PRO A 332 14.40 -0.47 9.28
CA PRO A 332 15.12 0.81 9.23
C PRO A 332 14.34 1.89 8.45
N ILE A 333 14.57 3.17 8.82
CA ILE A 333 13.91 4.34 8.21
C ILE A 333 14.28 4.51 6.74
N GLU A 334 15.49 4.10 6.36
CA GLU A 334 16.05 4.18 5.01
C GLU A 334 15.54 3.08 4.06
N ASP A 335 14.72 2.13 4.51
CA ASP A 335 14.18 1.05 3.66
C ASP A 335 12.96 1.53 2.86
N GLN A 336 13.24 2.07 1.66
CA GLN A 336 12.19 2.53 0.73
C GLN A 336 11.25 1.42 0.27
N SER A 337 11.73 0.18 0.16
CA SER A 337 10.89 -0.96 -0.20
C SER A 337 9.87 -1.27 0.88
N LEU A 338 10.33 -1.27 2.15
CA LEU A 338 9.47 -1.44 3.32
C LEU A 338 8.47 -0.28 3.45
N ALA A 339 8.92 0.98 3.24
CA ALA A 339 8.04 2.15 3.21
C ALA A 339 6.93 2.01 2.17
N THR A 340 7.26 1.52 0.98
CA THR A 340 6.29 1.31 -0.11
C THR A 340 5.30 0.21 0.23
N THR A 341 5.77 -0.95 0.67
CA THR A 341 4.91 -2.09 1.04
C THR A 341 3.97 -1.70 2.17
N ARG A 342 4.53 -1.16 3.25
CA ARG A 342 3.75 -0.73 4.42
C ARG A 342 2.77 0.40 4.07
N GLY A 343 3.19 1.32 3.19
CA GLY A 343 2.37 2.41 2.70
C GLY A 343 1.15 1.95 1.93
N GLN A 344 1.27 0.94 1.08
CA GLN A 344 0.14 0.36 0.36
C GLN A 344 -0.87 -0.30 1.30
N GLU A 345 -0.42 -1.02 2.32
CA GLU A 345 -1.26 -1.63 3.35
C GLU A 345 -2.04 -0.58 4.16
N LEU A 346 -1.33 0.44 4.64
CA LEU A 346 -1.91 1.54 5.42
C LEU A 346 -2.90 2.36 4.58
N ALA A 347 -2.56 2.64 3.33
CA ALA A 347 -3.43 3.36 2.40
C ALA A 347 -4.71 2.56 2.11
N ARG A 348 -4.62 1.24 1.95
CA ARG A 348 -5.78 0.38 1.78
C ARG A 348 -6.67 0.38 3.04
N THR A 349 -6.06 0.26 4.22
CA THR A 349 -6.76 0.37 5.51
C THR A 349 -7.45 1.72 5.63
N PHE A 350 -6.76 2.81 5.30
CA PHE A 350 -7.29 4.17 5.33
C PHE A 350 -8.51 4.33 4.40
N ILE A 351 -8.44 3.82 3.18
CA ILE A 351 -9.55 3.84 2.21
C ILE A 351 -10.77 3.11 2.78
N ASN A 352 -10.58 1.97 3.44
CA ASN A 352 -11.66 1.13 3.94
C ASN A 352 -12.31 1.68 5.23
N THR A 353 -11.62 2.55 5.98
CA THR A 353 -12.07 3.04 7.28
C THR A 353 -12.54 4.50 7.29
N ASN A 354 -12.41 5.21 6.17
CA ASN A 354 -12.84 6.59 5.95
C ASN A 354 -13.80 6.66 4.75
#